data_324b304c65f3a29732022d0f8c158359
#
_entry.id   324b304c65f3a29732022d0f8c158359
#
_cell.length_a   1.000
_cell.length_b   1.000
_cell.length_c   1.000
_cell.angle_alpha   90.00
_cell.angle_beta   90.00
_cell.angle_gamma   90.00
#
_symmetry.space_group_name_H-M   'P 1'
#
loop_
_entity.id
_entity.type
_entity.pdbx_description
1 polymer ?
#
loop_
_entity_poly.entity_id
_entity_poly.type
_entity_poly.pdbx_seq_one_letter_code
_entity_poly.pdbx_strand_id
1 'polypeptide(L)'
;MSRIGILTFHSANNFGALLQAVSLQKTIIEHGGTECELINYEPEFIYKDYSISPFKSKHPKVIIKSILRIPDKIRRNSKFQSFREENTICSGQCQSEDSFEKTCNSFEKIIVGSDQVWNYNLTEHDMHYFLPEIDDSVEKIAYAASTGGADFSTDESNEMIQCLQSCLLYTSPSPR
;
A
#
# COMPACT_ATOMS: atom_id res chain seq x y z
N MET A 1 21.82 -10.75 7.59
CA MET A 1 20.77 -11.18 6.64
C MET A 1 20.11 -9.95 6.11
N SER A 2 19.87 -9.88 4.82
CA SER A 2 19.23 -8.72 4.18
C SER A 2 17.80 -8.61 4.69
N ARG A 3 17.36 -7.39 5.08
CA ARG A 3 15.97 -7.12 5.46
C ARG A 3 15.30 -6.36 4.33
N ILE A 4 14.18 -6.89 3.85
CA ILE A 4 13.41 -6.32 2.74
C ILE A 4 12.07 -5.81 3.27
N GLY A 5 11.75 -4.55 2.98
CA GLY A 5 10.44 -3.96 3.20
C GLY A 5 9.60 -3.99 1.93
N ILE A 6 8.29 -4.24 2.02
CA ILE A 6 7.34 -4.09 0.92
C ILE A 6 6.36 -2.98 1.28
N LEU A 7 6.25 -1.97 0.45
CA LEU A 7 5.29 -0.89 0.58
C LEU A 7 4.19 -1.03 -0.48
N THR A 8 2.99 -1.38 -0.04
CA THR A 8 1.82 -1.61 -0.91
C THR A 8 0.51 -1.43 -0.16
N PHE A 9 -0.63 -1.52 -0.85
CA PHE A 9 -1.97 -1.43 -0.24
C PHE A 9 -2.38 -2.70 0.52
N HIS A 10 -1.52 -3.16 1.44
CA HIS A 10 -1.74 -4.39 2.20
C HIS A 10 -2.91 -4.30 3.19
N SER A 11 -3.23 -3.10 3.68
CA SER A 11 -4.30 -2.86 4.65
C SER A 11 -5.69 -2.69 4.02
N ALA A 12 -5.76 -2.55 2.69
CA ALA A 12 -7.03 -2.43 1.98
C ALA A 12 -7.90 -3.69 2.14
N ASN A 13 -9.20 -3.50 2.40
CA ASN A 13 -10.17 -4.61 2.42
C ASN A 13 -10.56 -5.04 0.99
N ASN A 14 -9.55 -5.29 0.17
CA ASN A 14 -9.61 -5.73 -1.21
C ASN A 14 -8.82 -7.03 -1.38
N PHE A 15 -9.47 -8.08 -1.88
CA PHE A 15 -8.82 -9.38 -2.05
C PHE A 15 -7.64 -9.34 -3.01
N GLY A 16 -7.74 -8.56 -4.09
CA GLY A 16 -6.65 -8.43 -5.06
C GLY A 16 -5.39 -7.86 -4.41
N ALA A 17 -5.51 -6.69 -3.77
CA ALA A 17 -4.41 -6.02 -3.10
C ALA A 17 -3.79 -6.89 -2.00
N LEU A 18 -4.63 -7.51 -1.16
CA LEU A 18 -4.15 -8.35 -0.06
C LEU A 18 -3.44 -9.61 -0.55
N LEU A 19 -4.00 -10.32 -1.54
CA LEU A 19 -3.38 -11.53 -2.08
C LEU A 19 -2.07 -11.23 -2.83
N GLN A 20 -1.97 -10.09 -3.52
CA GLN A 20 -0.71 -9.65 -4.12
C GLN A 20 0.37 -9.42 -3.06
N ALA A 21 0.04 -8.68 -1.98
CA ALA A 21 0.98 -8.42 -0.90
C ALA A 21 1.47 -9.72 -0.24
N VAL A 22 0.55 -10.62 0.10
CA VAL A 22 0.86 -11.94 0.67
C VAL A 22 1.74 -12.78 -0.27
N SER A 23 1.37 -12.84 -1.55
CA SER A 23 2.11 -13.66 -2.53
C SER A 23 3.51 -13.12 -2.77
N LEU A 24 3.66 -11.79 -2.88
CA LEU A 24 4.97 -11.17 -3.05
C LEU A 24 5.87 -11.43 -1.85
N GLN A 25 5.36 -11.21 -0.63
CA GLN A 25 6.11 -11.45 0.60
C GLN A 25 6.55 -12.93 0.72
N LYS A 26 5.64 -13.87 0.51
CA LYS A 26 5.95 -15.30 0.56
C LYS A 26 6.98 -15.70 -0.49
N THR A 27 6.85 -15.19 -1.72
CA THR A 27 7.80 -15.47 -2.80
C THR A 27 9.20 -14.98 -2.44
N ILE A 28 9.34 -13.79 -1.86
CA ILE A 28 10.64 -13.25 -1.44
C ILE A 28 11.25 -14.10 -0.33
N ILE A 29 10.46 -14.48 0.67
CA ILE A 29 10.94 -15.32 1.79
C ILE A 29 11.38 -16.70 1.28
N GLU A 30 10.55 -17.34 0.46
CA GLU A 30 10.79 -18.72 -0.01
C GLU A 30 11.96 -18.81 -0.99
N HIS A 31 12.14 -17.83 -1.88
CA HIS A 31 13.17 -17.87 -2.93
C HIS A 31 14.40 -17.03 -2.60
N GLY A 32 14.26 -16.00 -1.78
CA GLY A 32 15.34 -15.10 -1.40
C GLY A 32 16.08 -15.51 -0.13
N GLY A 33 15.46 -16.34 0.73
CA GLY A 33 16.03 -16.74 2.03
C GLY A 33 16.30 -15.55 2.97
N THR A 34 15.53 -14.45 2.79
CA THR A 34 15.73 -13.18 3.49
C THR A 34 14.52 -12.85 4.36
N GLU A 35 14.74 -12.04 5.39
CA GLU A 35 13.63 -11.47 6.17
C GLU A 35 12.88 -10.45 5.31
N CYS A 36 11.56 -10.60 5.22
CA CYS A 36 10.71 -9.73 4.44
C CYS A 36 9.47 -9.33 5.23
N GLU A 37 9.24 -8.03 5.38
CA GLU A 37 8.11 -7.47 6.12
C GLU A 37 7.31 -6.53 5.22
N LEU A 38 5.98 -6.52 5.39
CA LEU A 38 5.15 -5.44 4.85
C LEU A 38 5.34 -4.21 5.74
N ILE A 39 5.65 -3.05 5.14
CA ILE A 39 5.71 -1.78 5.85
C ILE A 39 4.30 -1.41 6.25
N ASN A 40 4.03 -1.39 7.57
CA ASN A 40 2.70 -1.17 8.11
C ASN A 40 2.31 0.31 8.07
N TYR A 41 2.19 0.83 6.85
CA TYR A 41 1.70 2.16 6.53
C TYR A 41 0.23 2.09 6.14
N GLU A 42 -0.62 2.75 6.91
CA GLU A 42 -2.08 2.68 6.80
C GLU A 42 -2.69 4.07 6.68
N PRO A 43 -2.58 4.75 5.53
CA PRO A 43 -3.14 6.08 5.35
C PRO A 43 -4.68 6.07 5.35
N GLU A 44 -5.27 7.16 5.79
CA GLU A 44 -6.73 7.28 5.96
C GLU A 44 -7.52 7.03 4.67
N PHE A 45 -6.99 7.40 3.50
CA PHE A 45 -7.69 7.22 2.23
C PHE A 45 -8.01 5.74 1.94
N ILE A 46 -7.16 4.79 2.37
CA ILE A 46 -7.42 3.36 2.20
C ILE A 46 -8.72 2.92 2.87
N TYR A 47 -9.08 3.55 4.00
CA TYR A 47 -10.27 3.18 4.77
C TYR A 47 -11.52 3.93 4.36
N LYS A 48 -11.41 5.04 3.61
CA LYS A 48 -12.57 5.88 3.25
C LYS A 48 -13.67 5.10 2.53
N ASP A 49 -13.30 4.21 1.63
CA ASP A 49 -14.26 3.39 0.87
C ASP A 49 -14.84 2.23 1.67
N TYR A 50 -14.12 1.78 2.69
CA TYR A 50 -14.54 0.66 3.55
C TYR A 50 -15.19 1.12 4.86
N SER A 51 -15.31 2.42 5.06
CA SER A 51 -15.92 3.04 6.24
C SER A 51 -17.34 2.52 6.46
N ILE A 52 -17.64 2.18 7.72
CA ILE A 52 -18.93 1.65 8.15
C ILE A 52 -19.99 2.76 8.28
N SER A 53 -19.62 4.03 8.08
CA SER A 53 -20.54 5.16 8.29
C SER A 53 -21.80 5.03 7.43
N PRO A 54 -22.99 4.93 8.04
CA PRO A 54 -24.28 4.87 7.33
C PRO A 54 -24.70 6.22 6.77
N PHE A 55 -24.06 7.33 7.19
CA PHE A 55 -24.50 8.69 6.91
C PHE A 55 -23.83 9.33 5.67
N LYS A 56 -23.17 8.53 4.81
CA LYS A 56 -22.61 9.04 3.54
C LYS A 56 -23.66 9.53 2.54
N SER A 57 -24.96 9.28 2.75
CA SER A 57 -26.05 9.71 1.88
C SER A 57 -27.12 10.46 2.65
N LYS A 58 -27.73 11.50 2.00
CA LYS A 58 -28.88 12.25 2.55
C LYS A 58 -30.22 11.53 2.32
N HIS A 59 -30.25 10.45 1.54
CA HIS A 59 -31.49 9.72 1.23
C HIS A 59 -31.82 8.68 2.30
N PRO A 60 -33.01 8.79 2.96
CA PRO A 60 -33.37 7.91 4.09
C PRO A 60 -33.38 6.41 3.74
N LYS A 61 -33.82 6.04 2.54
CA LYS A 61 -33.80 4.65 2.07
C LYS A 61 -32.36 4.08 1.95
N VAL A 62 -31.40 4.91 1.58
CA VAL A 62 -29.98 4.52 1.48
C VAL A 62 -29.37 4.36 2.86
N ILE A 63 -29.73 5.24 3.80
CA ILE A 63 -29.28 5.18 5.20
C ILE A 63 -29.77 3.87 5.84
N ILE A 64 -31.08 3.56 5.73
CA ILE A 64 -31.64 2.31 6.26
C ILE A 64 -30.93 1.08 5.68
N LYS A 65 -30.75 1.04 4.36
CA LYS A 65 -30.03 -0.06 3.69
C LYS A 65 -28.56 -0.17 4.16
N SER A 66 -27.92 0.96 4.44
CA SER A 66 -26.54 0.99 4.96
C SER A 66 -26.49 0.45 6.39
N ILE A 67 -27.45 0.80 7.23
CA ILE A 67 -27.54 0.31 8.62
C ILE A 67 -27.76 -1.21 8.63
N LEU A 68 -28.66 -1.73 7.80
CA LEU A 68 -28.92 -3.17 7.70
C LEU A 68 -27.68 -3.98 7.22
N ARG A 69 -26.73 -3.34 6.52
CA ARG A 69 -25.48 -3.96 6.04
C ARG A 69 -24.32 -3.85 7.02
N ILE A 70 -24.47 -3.14 8.14
CA ILE A 70 -23.41 -2.98 9.14
C ILE A 70 -22.86 -4.34 9.63
N PRO A 71 -23.71 -5.32 10.02
CA PRO A 71 -23.21 -6.61 10.49
C PRO A 71 -22.36 -7.34 9.44
N ASP A 72 -22.79 -7.31 8.18
CA ASP A 72 -22.05 -7.95 7.08
C ASP A 72 -20.70 -7.25 6.82
N LYS A 73 -20.67 -5.92 6.91
CA LYS A 73 -19.42 -5.15 6.79
C LYS A 73 -18.47 -5.46 7.93
N ILE A 74 -18.93 -5.50 9.16
CA ILE A 74 -18.13 -5.86 10.33
C ILE A 74 -17.54 -7.26 10.15
N ARG A 75 -18.39 -8.24 9.81
CA ARG A 75 -17.95 -9.62 9.58
C ARG A 75 -16.93 -9.72 8.45
N ARG A 76 -17.12 -8.96 7.37
CA ARG A 76 -16.17 -8.91 6.26
C ARG A 76 -14.83 -8.32 6.70
N ASN A 77 -14.85 -7.16 7.38
CA ASN A 77 -13.64 -6.51 7.86
C ASN A 77 -12.86 -7.40 8.84
N SER A 78 -13.55 -8.06 9.76
CA SER A 78 -12.94 -9.03 10.68
C SER A 78 -12.25 -10.18 9.95
N LYS A 79 -12.87 -10.72 8.89
CA LYS A 79 -12.25 -11.78 8.07
C LYS A 79 -11.00 -11.30 7.33
N PHE A 80 -11.01 -10.08 6.79
CA PHE A 80 -9.81 -9.49 6.17
C PHE A 80 -8.70 -9.29 7.17
N GLN A 81 -9.04 -8.81 8.38
CA GLN A 81 -8.07 -8.62 9.44
C GLN A 81 -7.46 -9.95 9.89
N SER A 82 -8.28 -10.96 10.21
CA SER A 82 -7.77 -12.29 10.58
C SER A 82 -6.89 -12.89 9.50
N PHE A 83 -7.28 -12.77 8.23
CA PHE A 83 -6.48 -13.29 7.12
C PHE A 83 -5.12 -12.57 7.02
N ARG A 84 -5.07 -11.24 7.22
CA ARG A 84 -3.80 -10.50 7.26
C ARG A 84 -2.92 -10.99 8.39
N GLU A 85 -3.44 -11.01 9.61
CA GLU A 85 -2.71 -11.43 10.81
C GLU A 85 -2.12 -12.85 10.68
N GLU A 86 -2.83 -13.76 10.02
CA GLU A 86 -2.40 -15.14 9.81
C GLU A 86 -1.40 -15.31 8.67
N ASN A 87 -1.40 -14.42 7.67
CA ASN A 87 -0.70 -14.66 6.40
C ASN A 87 0.37 -13.63 6.06
N THR A 88 0.53 -12.57 6.86
CA THR A 88 1.53 -11.53 6.63
C THR A 88 2.42 -11.31 7.84
N ILE A 89 3.64 -10.87 7.58
CA ILE A 89 4.58 -10.35 8.57
C ILE A 89 4.69 -8.85 8.30
N CYS A 90 4.25 -8.05 9.26
CA CYS A 90 4.28 -6.59 9.14
C CYS A 90 5.31 -5.98 10.08
N SER A 91 5.88 -4.84 9.68
CA SER A 91 6.67 -3.98 10.56
C SER A 91 5.82 -3.39 11.69
N GLY A 92 6.43 -2.67 12.61
CA GLY A 92 5.72 -1.79 13.53
C GLY A 92 4.85 -0.78 12.76
N GLN A 93 3.72 -0.37 13.35
CA GLN A 93 2.80 0.56 12.71
C GLN A 93 3.43 1.95 12.53
N CYS A 94 3.39 2.48 11.33
CA CYS A 94 3.83 3.83 10.99
C CYS A 94 2.70 4.82 11.27
N GLN A 95 2.77 5.49 12.44
CA GLN A 95 1.74 6.44 12.91
C GLN A 95 2.06 7.91 12.62
N SER A 96 3.28 8.21 12.21
CA SER A 96 3.78 9.56 11.89
C SER A 96 4.83 9.47 10.79
N GLU A 97 5.16 10.62 10.19
CA GLU A 97 6.25 10.79 9.22
C GLU A 97 7.56 10.21 9.77
N ASP A 98 7.99 10.66 10.95
CA ASP A 98 9.22 10.19 11.60
C ASP A 98 9.24 8.66 11.79
N SER A 99 8.08 8.05 12.12
CA SER A 99 8.00 6.60 12.31
C SER A 99 8.05 5.85 10.99
N PHE A 100 7.50 6.43 9.91
CA PHE A 100 7.57 5.88 8.56
C PHE A 100 9.00 5.89 8.05
N GLU A 101 9.68 7.04 8.08
CA GLU A 101 11.09 7.17 7.69
C GLU A 101 11.99 6.22 8.47
N LYS A 102 11.87 6.22 9.80
CA LYS A 102 12.67 5.34 10.65
C LYS A 102 12.44 3.86 10.32
N THR A 103 11.21 3.47 10.03
CA THR A 103 10.88 2.09 9.64
C THR A 103 11.49 1.78 8.28
N CYS A 104 11.32 2.64 7.30
CA CYS A 104 11.88 2.47 5.96
C CYS A 104 13.42 2.39 5.98
N ASN A 105 14.07 3.30 6.69
CA ASN A 105 15.54 3.34 6.82
C ASN A 105 16.12 2.15 7.62
N SER A 106 15.29 1.31 8.23
CA SER A 106 15.71 0.07 8.88
C SER A 106 15.88 -1.11 7.92
N PHE A 107 15.43 -0.98 6.68
CA PHE A 107 15.55 -1.99 5.63
C PHE A 107 16.77 -1.73 4.74
N GLU A 108 17.36 -2.77 4.18
CA GLU A 108 18.40 -2.64 3.15
C GLU A 108 17.79 -2.35 1.78
N LYS A 109 16.58 -2.91 1.55
CA LYS A 109 15.84 -2.76 0.29
C LYS A 109 14.37 -2.54 0.58
N ILE A 110 13.73 -1.69 -0.23
CA ILE A 110 12.29 -1.50 -0.21
C ILE A 110 11.72 -1.77 -1.60
N ILE A 111 10.71 -2.63 -1.65
CA ILE A 111 9.95 -2.93 -2.85
C ILE A 111 8.62 -2.18 -2.78
N VAL A 112 8.40 -1.26 -3.70
CA VAL A 112 7.14 -0.52 -3.86
C VAL A 112 6.26 -1.23 -4.90
N GLY A 113 5.02 -1.52 -4.53
CA GLY A 113 4.08 -2.25 -5.40
C GLY A 113 3.89 -3.70 -4.90
N SER A 114 3.22 -4.59 -5.60
CA SER A 114 2.54 -4.41 -6.89
C SER A 114 1.15 -3.84 -6.63
N ASP A 115 0.75 -2.80 -7.22
CA ASP A 115 -0.63 -2.26 -7.28
C ASP A 115 -0.58 -0.85 -7.92
N GLN A 116 -1.70 -0.14 -7.95
CA GLN A 116 -1.80 1.24 -8.41
C GLN A 116 -1.34 2.24 -7.33
N VAL A 117 -0.21 1.96 -6.69
CA VAL A 117 0.33 2.75 -5.57
C VAL A 117 0.74 4.17 -5.98
N TRP A 118 0.91 4.42 -7.27
CA TRP A 118 1.20 5.73 -7.85
C TRP A 118 -0.02 6.39 -8.50
N ASN A 119 -1.21 5.89 -8.26
CA ASN A 119 -2.45 6.46 -8.77
C ASN A 119 -2.94 7.58 -7.84
N TYR A 120 -2.66 8.82 -8.16
CA TYR A 120 -3.05 10.01 -7.38
C TYR A 120 -4.55 10.11 -7.11
N ASN A 121 -5.39 9.58 -8.00
CA ASN A 121 -6.83 9.52 -7.76
C ASN A 121 -7.21 8.55 -6.62
N LEU A 122 -6.37 7.56 -6.34
CA LEU A 122 -6.56 6.60 -5.24
C LEU A 122 -5.82 7.01 -3.97
N THR A 123 -4.60 7.54 -4.13
CA THR A 123 -3.71 7.86 -3.00
C THR A 123 -3.92 9.27 -2.46
N GLU A 124 -4.82 10.07 -3.04
CA GLU A 124 -5.02 11.47 -2.66
C GLU A 124 -3.71 12.28 -2.65
N HIS A 125 -2.83 12.01 -3.63
CA HIS A 125 -1.49 12.62 -3.80
C HIS A 125 -0.49 12.25 -2.69
N ASP A 126 -0.65 11.11 -2.06
CA ASP A 126 0.28 10.63 -1.03
C ASP A 126 1.63 10.25 -1.63
N MET A 127 2.67 10.99 -1.26
CA MET A 127 4.03 10.83 -1.78
C MET A 127 4.84 9.70 -1.11
N HIS A 128 4.38 9.13 0.00
CA HIS A 128 5.10 8.05 0.70
C HIS A 128 5.40 6.85 -0.21
N TYR A 129 4.53 6.57 -1.18
CA TYR A 129 4.74 5.48 -2.14
C TYR A 129 5.83 5.76 -3.18
N PHE A 130 6.41 6.96 -3.18
CA PHE A 130 7.60 7.31 -3.97
C PHE A 130 8.88 7.31 -3.14
N LEU A 131 8.80 7.17 -1.82
CA LEU A 131 9.93 7.16 -0.89
C LEU A 131 10.84 8.40 -1.00
N PRO A 132 10.31 9.65 -0.99
CA PRO A 132 11.08 10.85 -1.30
C PRO A 132 12.19 11.13 -0.28
N GLU A 133 11.95 10.86 1.00
CA GLU A 133 12.84 11.22 2.12
C GLU A 133 13.61 10.03 2.70
N ILE A 134 13.62 8.90 1.98
CA ILE A 134 14.32 7.71 2.43
C ILE A 134 15.76 7.72 1.97
N ASP A 135 16.68 7.39 2.88
CA ASP A 135 18.13 7.39 2.67
C ASP A 135 18.55 6.71 1.35
N ASP A 136 19.54 7.28 0.68
CA ASP A 136 20.10 6.71 -0.55
C ASP A 136 20.82 5.37 -0.33
N SER A 137 21.13 5.01 0.92
CA SER A 137 21.68 3.71 1.28
C SER A 137 20.65 2.58 1.18
N VAL A 138 19.36 2.91 1.17
CA VAL A 138 18.26 1.94 1.00
C VAL A 138 17.98 1.74 -0.48
N GLU A 139 18.14 0.51 -0.97
CA GLU A 139 17.84 0.18 -2.36
C GLU A 139 16.33 0.24 -2.61
N LYS A 140 15.90 1.13 -3.50
CA LYS A 140 14.48 1.33 -3.87
C LYS A 140 14.16 0.56 -5.16
N ILE A 141 13.16 -0.32 -5.11
CA ILE A 141 12.75 -1.20 -6.21
C ILE A 141 11.27 -0.99 -6.48
N ALA A 142 10.90 -0.72 -7.71
CA ALA A 142 9.50 -0.69 -8.12
C ALA A 142 9.12 -2.01 -8.80
N TYR A 143 8.24 -2.78 -8.19
CA TYR A 143 7.74 -4.04 -8.72
C TYR A 143 6.27 -3.91 -9.10
N ALA A 144 5.98 -3.87 -10.39
CA ALA A 144 4.62 -3.75 -10.93
C ALA A 144 3.80 -2.60 -10.34
N ALA A 145 4.46 -1.57 -9.82
CA ALA A 145 3.80 -0.34 -9.41
C ALA A 145 3.25 0.39 -10.63
N SER A 146 2.06 0.97 -10.51
CA SER A 146 1.41 1.65 -11.63
C SER A 146 0.65 2.89 -11.21
N THR A 147 0.41 3.77 -12.19
CA THR A 147 -0.42 4.97 -12.05
C THR A 147 -1.90 4.69 -12.28
N GLY A 148 -2.26 3.46 -12.70
CA GLY A 148 -3.64 3.08 -12.99
C GLY A 148 -4.31 3.88 -14.12
N GLY A 149 -3.51 4.58 -14.94
CA GLY A 149 -4.02 5.47 -15.99
C GLY A 149 -4.50 6.82 -15.47
N ALA A 150 -4.06 7.25 -14.28
CA ALA A 150 -4.30 8.61 -13.79
C ALA A 150 -3.58 9.62 -14.69
N ASP A 151 -4.22 10.75 -14.95
CA ASP A 151 -3.62 11.89 -15.62
C ASP A 151 -2.87 12.73 -14.59
N PHE A 152 -1.70 13.24 -14.99
CA PHE A 152 -0.85 14.07 -14.14
C PHE A 152 -0.64 15.44 -14.79
N SER A 153 -0.64 16.49 -13.99
CA SER A 153 -0.14 17.79 -14.39
C SER A 153 1.37 17.75 -14.67
N THR A 154 1.90 18.77 -15.31
CA THR A 154 3.33 18.86 -15.58
C THR A 154 4.16 18.89 -14.28
N ASP A 155 3.66 19.60 -13.26
CA ASP A 155 4.36 19.74 -11.98
C ASP A 155 4.37 18.41 -11.20
N GLU A 156 3.23 17.72 -11.12
CA GLU A 156 3.13 16.38 -10.52
C GLU A 156 4.03 15.37 -11.25
N SER A 157 4.07 15.43 -12.57
CA SER A 157 4.94 14.56 -13.37
C SER A 157 6.42 14.80 -13.08
N ASN A 158 6.84 16.06 -12.91
CA ASN A 158 8.21 16.42 -12.59
C ASN A 158 8.61 15.94 -11.18
N GLU A 159 7.74 16.14 -10.20
CA GLU A 159 7.95 15.67 -8.83
C GLU A 159 8.10 14.14 -8.78
N MET A 160 7.18 13.44 -9.43
CA MET A 160 7.21 11.98 -9.55
C MET A 160 8.51 11.48 -10.21
N ILE A 161 8.93 12.11 -11.32
CA ILE A 161 10.17 11.77 -12.02
C ILE A 161 11.39 11.95 -11.10
N GLN A 162 11.46 13.03 -10.31
CA GLN A 162 12.55 13.25 -9.38
C GLN A 162 12.65 12.12 -8.34
N CYS A 163 11.55 11.73 -7.72
CA CYS A 163 11.53 10.61 -6.76
C CYS A 163 11.95 9.30 -7.42
N LEU A 164 11.46 9.05 -8.63
CA LEU A 164 11.74 7.82 -9.36
C LEU A 164 13.19 7.71 -9.87
N GLN A 165 13.93 8.82 -10.00
CA GLN A 165 15.35 8.80 -10.40
C GLN A 165 16.23 8.04 -9.38
N SER A 166 15.85 8.00 -8.11
CA SER A 166 16.57 7.25 -7.07
C SER A 166 16.22 5.75 -7.05
N CYS A 167 15.26 5.30 -7.85
CA CYS A 167 14.83 3.91 -7.90
C CYS A 167 15.77 3.08 -8.80
N LEU A 168 16.39 2.04 -8.23
CA LEU A 168 17.40 1.23 -8.93
C LEU A 168 16.81 0.28 -9.98
N LEU A 169 15.60 -0.21 -9.76
CA LEU A 169 14.97 -1.21 -10.62
C LEU A 169 13.49 -0.97 -10.79
N TYR A 170 13.05 -0.95 -12.06
CA TYR A 170 11.65 -0.92 -12.43
C TYR A 170 11.27 -2.21 -13.15
N THR A 171 10.22 -2.86 -12.67
CA THR A 171 9.62 -3.99 -13.37
C THR A 171 8.14 -3.70 -13.65
N SER A 172 7.72 -3.93 -14.89
CA SER A 172 6.32 -3.89 -15.28
C SER A 172 5.90 -5.28 -15.74
N PRO A 173 4.81 -5.84 -15.19
CA PRO A 173 4.33 -7.17 -15.60
C PRO A 173 3.62 -7.14 -16.97
N SER A 174 3.32 -5.97 -17.50
CA SER A 174 2.60 -5.83 -18.77
C SER A 174 3.53 -5.26 -19.84
N PRO A 175 3.93 -6.05 -20.84
CA PRO A 175 4.52 -5.49 -22.04
C PRO A 175 3.44 -4.59 -22.70
N ARG A 176 3.77 -3.35 -22.93
CA ARG A 176 2.95 -2.45 -23.74
C ARG A 176 3.11 -2.76 -25.21
#